data_ec716ddf76bc65000be50c6c109ac03d
#
_entry.id   ec716ddf76bc65000be50c6c109ac03d
#
_cell.length_a   1.000
_cell.length_b   1.000
_cell.length_c   1.000
_cell.angle_alpha   90.00
_cell.angle_beta   90.00
_cell.angle_gamma   90.00
#
_symmetry.space_group_name_H-M   'P 1'
#
loop_
_entity.id
_entity.type
_entity.pdbx_description
1 polymer ?
#
loop_
_entity_poly.entity_id
_entity_poly.type
_entity_poly.pdbx_seq_one_letter_code
_entity_poly.pdbx_strand_id
1 'polypeptide(L)'
;MYIYAAIFPWCTYVKKLYYNSEEKRLISSEISGISDAFVYTKAWITGAAAAILLVLIILQVVIYKQKIFDFSMTNNKIVTVCIGVYIFCTVISTLIAANRKTALWGGTAGCEGVFVLCAYVIIMLSVKYSCNTYRAQYGSTAKSPVEYIVLTEAVILTILTGVELFYKPVAQIIMGSEYENTYGDMISLTFNSPSYCAAFIILLAPFCIHYLLQAGKLLKTLVWSGLSVSVITAVILTRSTAAFYIVLLETALVVIVTAVLHTHDTSEVAKKEAGIKSNTAAKATPAGQGAGMPDNSIKSNTAVKATHVGQAADMPDNRIKNNIAVKALCLTGVIVCVIIVNVISGSRITDSALNSAVNKTIAIHSDNYYMVRGISVDKGAVTIKGSSNALKCIINDEGNIYFTDEYDNILNVRSDGDSITFPYPYDMISAGFENSALWLDLGYKGRISFAIKNGQFYPMAADGSLINDISSGDKSGEELYTDSYKKIDALFTGRGYIWRKTLPLLKNTIIFGHGAGTFGLYFKQFDYAGLLNSQGNVDLIVDRPHSMYIQMAFSQGILCMTAYAVMVITVIITFIKDNKCKNINKLPVIIAVIGFYIMELITDSSVTVNPIFWAVLGLIM
;
A
#
# COMPACT_ATOMS: atom_id res chain seq x y z
N MET A 1 -15.60 -16.48 3.48
CA MET A 1 -15.20 -15.09 3.16
C MET A 1 -14.79 -14.30 4.39
N TYR A 2 -15.63 -14.18 5.43
CA TYR A 2 -15.30 -13.43 6.65
C TYR A 2 -14.10 -13.99 7.41
N ILE A 3 -13.99 -15.32 7.54
CA ILE A 3 -12.82 -15.98 8.15
C ILE A 3 -11.54 -15.65 7.36
N TYR A 4 -11.63 -15.67 6.02
CA TYR A 4 -10.51 -15.27 5.18
C TYR A 4 -10.08 -13.83 5.45
N ALA A 5 -11.02 -12.87 5.46
CA ALA A 5 -10.70 -11.46 5.69
C ALA A 5 -10.08 -11.21 7.09
N ALA A 6 -10.52 -11.94 8.11
CA ALA A 6 -10.03 -11.78 9.48
C ALA A 6 -8.68 -12.46 9.78
N ILE A 7 -8.29 -13.48 8.99
CA ILE A 7 -7.07 -14.26 9.26
C ILE A 7 -5.97 -13.96 8.26
N PHE A 8 -6.33 -13.67 7.00
CA PHE A 8 -5.39 -13.53 5.91
C PHE A 8 -4.23 -12.54 6.16
N PRO A 9 -4.44 -11.32 6.70
CA PRO A 9 -3.35 -10.37 6.90
C PRO A 9 -2.24 -10.90 7.80
N TRP A 10 -2.57 -11.83 8.70
CA TRP A 10 -1.70 -12.33 9.76
C TRP A 10 -1.07 -13.68 9.46
N CYS A 11 -1.43 -14.31 8.32
CA CYS A 11 -0.86 -15.58 7.92
C CYS A 11 0.60 -15.43 7.51
N THR A 12 1.45 -16.24 8.12
CA THR A 12 2.89 -16.25 7.88
C THR A 12 3.44 -17.67 7.90
N TYR A 13 4.43 -17.95 7.04
CA TYR A 13 5.16 -19.20 7.03
C TYR A 13 6.51 -19.01 6.37
N VAL A 14 7.60 -19.29 7.08
CA VAL A 14 8.96 -19.12 6.56
C VAL A 14 9.23 -20.13 5.45
N LYS A 15 9.56 -19.64 4.28
CA LYS A 15 9.88 -20.42 3.10
C LYS A 15 11.13 -19.89 2.41
N LYS A 16 12.09 -20.74 2.15
CA LYS A 16 13.23 -20.41 1.29
C LYS A 16 12.77 -20.47 -0.17
N LEU A 17 12.81 -19.36 -0.86
CA LEU A 17 12.47 -19.22 -2.27
C LEU A 17 13.75 -19.14 -3.07
N TYR A 18 13.84 -19.94 -4.13
CA TYR A 18 15.03 -19.98 -4.98
C TYR A 18 14.80 -19.15 -6.23
N TYR A 19 15.78 -18.31 -6.55
CA TYR A 19 15.79 -17.54 -7.77
C TYR A 19 15.83 -18.46 -8.99
N ASN A 20 15.04 -18.11 -10.00
CA ASN A 20 15.10 -18.78 -11.29
C ASN A 20 16.36 -18.36 -12.08
N SER A 21 16.65 -19.03 -13.19
CA SER A 21 17.85 -18.75 -14.00
C SER A 21 17.93 -17.33 -14.56
N GLU A 22 16.78 -16.65 -14.72
CA GLU A 22 16.68 -15.30 -15.24
C GLU A 22 16.92 -14.28 -14.13
N GLU A 23 16.34 -14.50 -12.96
CA GLU A 23 16.58 -13.67 -11.78
C GLU A 23 18.04 -13.77 -11.32
N LYS A 24 18.65 -14.95 -11.40
CA LYS A 24 20.07 -15.15 -11.09
C LYS A 24 21.04 -14.37 -11.98
N ARG A 25 20.63 -13.96 -13.18
CA ARG A 25 21.45 -13.07 -14.03
C ARG A 25 21.54 -11.65 -13.48
N LEU A 26 20.53 -11.22 -12.72
CA LEU A 26 20.49 -9.89 -12.10
C LEU A 26 21.13 -9.87 -10.73
N ILE A 27 20.89 -10.94 -9.99
CA ILE A 27 21.36 -11.14 -8.62
C ILE A 27 22.60 -12.02 -8.74
N SER A 28 23.62 -11.79 -7.93
CA SER A 28 24.84 -12.59 -7.91
C SER A 28 24.58 -14.09 -8.07
N SER A 29 25.45 -14.77 -8.83
CA SER A 29 25.40 -16.23 -9.01
C SER A 29 25.55 -17.03 -7.70
N GLU A 30 26.04 -16.39 -6.64
CA GLU A 30 26.26 -17.00 -5.33
C GLU A 30 25.00 -17.01 -4.46
N ILE A 31 24.09 -16.03 -4.64
CA ILE A 31 22.83 -15.98 -3.91
C ILE A 31 21.82 -16.92 -4.57
N SER A 32 21.50 -18.01 -3.90
CA SER A 32 20.58 -19.03 -4.44
C SER A 32 19.09 -18.67 -4.26
N GLY A 33 18.76 -17.80 -3.33
CA GLY A 33 17.35 -17.44 -3.01
C GLY A 33 17.23 -16.53 -1.80
N ILE A 34 16.01 -16.19 -1.47
CA ILE A 34 15.63 -15.39 -0.30
C ILE A 34 14.76 -16.19 0.65
N SER A 35 14.85 -15.89 1.94
CA SER A 35 13.90 -16.38 2.94
C SER A 35 12.71 -15.44 3.00
N ASP A 36 11.51 -15.95 2.72
CA ASP A 36 10.26 -15.22 2.77
C ASP A 36 9.33 -15.80 3.83
N ALA A 37 8.67 -14.94 4.59
CA ALA A 37 7.70 -15.34 5.59
C ALA A 37 6.27 -14.85 5.28
N PHE A 38 6.10 -13.95 4.32
CA PHE A 38 4.88 -13.17 4.17
C PHE A 38 4.23 -13.29 2.80
N VAL A 39 5.00 -13.10 1.74
CA VAL A 39 4.49 -12.90 0.38
C VAL A 39 4.05 -14.22 -0.25
N TYR A 40 4.92 -15.22 -0.22
CA TYR A 40 4.66 -16.55 -0.80
C TYR A 40 3.42 -17.21 -0.18
N THR A 41 3.36 -17.24 1.14
CA THR A 41 2.25 -17.86 1.87
C THR A 41 0.93 -17.18 1.54
N LYS A 42 0.91 -15.84 1.54
CA LYS A 42 -0.30 -15.07 1.20
C LYS A 42 -0.71 -15.24 -0.25
N ALA A 43 0.23 -15.39 -1.18
CA ALA A 43 -0.07 -15.70 -2.57
C ALA A 43 -0.81 -17.03 -2.73
N TRP A 44 -0.34 -18.07 -2.06
CA TRP A 44 -0.98 -19.39 -2.05
C TRP A 44 -2.36 -19.38 -1.37
N ILE A 45 -2.47 -18.71 -0.22
CA ILE A 45 -3.77 -18.57 0.48
C ILE A 45 -4.76 -17.80 -0.40
N THR A 46 -4.33 -16.75 -1.09
CA THR A 46 -5.17 -15.97 -2.01
C THR A 46 -5.68 -16.84 -3.17
N GLY A 47 -4.78 -17.58 -3.81
CA GLY A 47 -5.14 -18.49 -4.89
C GLY A 47 -6.10 -19.61 -4.43
N ALA A 48 -5.80 -20.24 -3.30
CA ALA A 48 -6.64 -21.29 -2.72
C ALA A 48 -8.02 -20.75 -2.31
N ALA A 49 -8.07 -19.60 -1.66
CA ALA A 49 -9.33 -18.97 -1.28
C ALA A 49 -10.19 -18.63 -2.51
N ALA A 50 -9.59 -18.07 -3.54
CA ALA A 50 -10.29 -17.76 -4.79
C ALA A 50 -10.85 -19.04 -5.46
N ALA A 51 -10.07 -20.11 -5.51
CA ALA A 51 -10.50 -21.39 -6.06
C ALA A 51 -11.68 -21.97 -5.26
N ILE A 52 -11.59 -21.99 -3.93
CA ILE A 52 -12.67 -22.45 -3.05
C ILE A 52 -13.93 -21.61 -3.24
N LEU A 53 -13.80 -20.28 -3.27
CA LEU A 53 -14.92 -19.36 -3.45
C LEU A 53 -15.60 -19.58 -4.81
N LEU A 54 -14.82 -19.78 -5.88
CA LEU A 54 -15.35 -20.06 -7.21
C LEU A 54 -16.14 -21.38 -7.22
N VAL A 55 -15.58 -22.44 -6.62
CA VAL A 55 -16.26 -23.74 -6.50
C VAL A 55 -17.56 -23.60 -5.71
N LEU A 56 -17.55 -22.89 -4.59
CA LEU A 56 -18.75 -22.67 -3.77
C LEU A 56 -19.83 -21.90 -4.53
N ILE A 57 -19.48 -20.89 -5.31
CA ILE A 57 -20.42 -20.16 -6.17
C ILE A 57 -21.01 -21.09 -7.23
N ILE A 58 -20.18 -21.87 -7.92
CA ILE A 58 -20.63 -22.81 -8.94
C ILE A 58 -21.60 -23.84 -8.33
N LEU A 59 -21.24 -24.44 -7.19
CA LEU A 59 -22.09 -25.39 -6.49
C LEU A 59 -23.42 -24.75 -6.09
N GLN A 60 -23.42 -23.54 -5.57
CA GLN A 60 -24.64 -22.84 -5.19
C GLN A 60 -25.54 -22.58 -6.41
N VAL A 61 -24.97 -22.16 -7.54
CA VAL A 61 -25.69 -21.94 -8.79
C VAL A 61 -26.29 -23.27 -9.30
N VAL A 62 -25.53 -24.38 -9.27
CA VAL A 62 -25.96 -25.68 -9.75
C VAL A 62 -27.06 -26.27 -8.84
N ILE A 63 -26.86 -26.24 -7.51
CA ILE A 63 -27.78 -26.82 -6.54
C ILE A 63 -29.10 -26.04 -6.49
N TYR A 64 -29.06 -24.71 -6.46
CA TYR A 64 -30.24 -23.88 -6.34
C TYR A 64 -30.85 -23.48 -7.69
N LYS A 65 -30.31 -23.99 -8.81
CA LYS A 65 -30.75 -23.68 -10.20
C LYS A 65 -30.92 -22.18 -10.44
N GLN A 66 -30.21 -21.35 -9.69
CA GLN A 66 -30.17 -19.91 -9.92
C GLN A 66 -29.53 -19.68 -11.29
N LYS A 67 -30.15 -18.88 -12.13
CA LYS A 67 -29.58 -18.54 -13.42
C LYS A 67 -28.21 -17.89 -13.18
N ILE A 68 -27.15 -18.51 -13.73
CA ILE A 68 -25.79 -17.94 -13.70
C ILE A 68 -25.79 -16.49 -14.21
N PHE A 69 -26.76 -16.13 -15.03
CA PHE A 69 -26.97 -14.80 -15.64
C PHE A 69 -27.78 -13.79 -14.82
N ASP A 70 -28.38 -14.15 -13.67
CA ASP A 70 -28.65 -13.15 -12.63
C ASP A 70 -27.36 -12.72 -11.90
N PHE A 71 -26.25 -13.33 -12.27
CA PHE A 71 -24.92 -12.80 -12.15
C PHE A 71 -24.73 -11.60 -13.10
N SER A 72 -25.57 -10.59 -12.96
CA SER A 72 -25.20 -9.28 -13.50
C SER A 72 -23.94 -8.91 -12.74
N MET A 73 -22.78 -9.17 -13.38
CA MET A 73 -21.45 -8.96 -12.77
C MET A 73 -21.37 -7.59 -12.14
N THR A 74 -22.08 -6.64 -12.71
CA THR A 74 -22.36 -5.33 -12.11
C THR A 74 -23.64 -4.77 -12.73
N ASN A 75 -24.40 -3.99 -12.00
CA ASN A 75 -25.50 -3.18 -12.58
C ASN A 75 -24.94 -2.14 -13.60
N ASN A 76 -23.62 -2.00 -13.70
CA ASN A 76 -22.93 -1.08 -14.56
C ASN A 76 -22.12 -1.83 -15.63
N LYS A 77 -22.55 -1.72 -16.88
CA LYS A 77 -21.91 -2.36 -18.04
C LYS A 77 -20.44 -1.95 -18.21
N ILE A 78 -20.08 -0.71 -17.86
CA ILE A 78 -18.70 -0.22 -17.95
C ILE A 78 -17.79 -1.03 -17.04
N VAL A 79 -18.18 -1.24 -15.78
CA VAL A 79 -17.40 -2.03 -14.82
C VAL A 79 -17.22 -3.47 -15.31
N THR A 80 -18.27 -4.09 -15.88
CA THR A 80 -18.17 -5.44 -16.46
C THR A 80 -17.17 -5.51 -17.60
N VAL A 81 -17.20 -4.53 -18.52
CA VAL A 81 -16.24 -4.45 -19.63
C VAL A 81 -14.82 -4.27 -19.10
N CYS A 82 -14.62 -3.36 -18.14
CA CYS A 82 -13.31 -3.12 -17.54
C CYS A 82 -12.72 -4.38 -16.86
N ILE A 83 -13.54 -5.16 -16.15
CA ILE A 83 -13.12 -6.44 -15.57
C ILE A 83 -12.70 -7.41 -16.67
N GLY A 84 -13.48 -7.49 -17.75
CA GLY A 84 -13.14 -8.33 -18.91
C GLY A 84 -11.81 -7.93 -19.55
N VAL A 85 -11.59 -6.63 -19.77
CA VAL A 85 -10.32 -6.09 -20.30
C VAL A 85 -9.16 -6.38 -19.35
N TYR A 86 -9.34 -6.19 -18.04
CA TYR A 86 -8.32 -6.49 -17.03
C TYR A 86 -7.86 -7.95 -17.10
N ILE A 87 -8.81 -8.90 -17.08
CA ILE A 87 -8.50 -10.33 -17.15
C ILE A 87 -7.85 -10.67 -18.50
N PHE A 88 -8.41 -10.18 -19.60
CA PHE A 88 -7.91 -10.43 -20.94
C PHE A 88 -6.46 -9.97 -21.11
N CYS A 89 -6.17 -8.70 -20.75
CA CYS A 89 -4.82 -8.16 -20.84
C CYS A 89 -3.84 -8.92 -19.94
N THR A 90 -4.25 -9.25 -18.70
CA THR A 90 -3.42 -10.00 -17.75
C THR A 90 -3.04 -11.38 -18.31
N VAL A 91 -4.00 -12.11 -18.87
CA VAL A 91 -3.77 -13.45 -19.45
C VAL A 91 -2.89 -13.34 -20.71
N ILE A 92 -3.24 -12.45 -21.65
CA ILE A 92 -2.49 -12.31 -22.90
C ILE A 92 -1.06 -11.84 -22.66
N SER A 93 -0.86 -10.84 -21.77
CA SER A 93 0.49 -10.38 -21.40
C SER A 93 1.35 -11.51 -20.83
N THR A 94 0.74 -12.42 -20.06
CA THR A 94 1.44 -13.60 -19.54
C THR A 94 1.81 -14.59 -20.65
N LEU A 95 0.90 -14.84 -21.61
CA LEU A 95 1.13 -15.78 -22.71
C LEU A 95 2.22 -15.32 -23.68
N ILE A 96 2.30 -14.02 -23.94
CA ILE A 96 3.29 -13.42 -24.84
C ILE A 96 4.59 -13.04 -24.13
N ALA A 97 4.63 -13.08 -22.80
CA ALA A 97 5.82 -12.73 -22.02
C ALA A 97 7.03 -13.55 -22.46
N ALA A 98 8.19 -12.89 -22.60
CA ALA A 98 9.46 -13.59 -22.82
C ALA A 98 9.78 -14.54 -21.66
N ASN A 99 9.50 -14.10 -20.43
CA ASN A 99 9.75 -14.84 -19.18
C ASN A 99 8.44 -15.42 -18.64
N ARG A 100 7.85 -16.37 -19.35
CA ARG A 100 6.52 -16.93 -19.03
C ARG A 100 6.42 -17.54 -17.66
N LYS A 101 7.48 -18.20 -17.16
CA LYS A 101 7.49 -18.81 -15.84
C LYS A 101 7.33 -17.76 -14.76
N THR A 102 8.09 -16.68 -14.85
CA THR A 102 7.97 -15.52 -13.94
C THR A 102 6.60 -14.87 -14.06
N ALA A 103 6.08 -14.70 -15.29
CA ALA A 103 4.75 -14.10 -15.49
C ALA A 103 3.59 -14.95 -14.94
N LEU A 104 3.72 -16.28 -14.93
CA LEU A 104 2.73 -17.20 -14.37
C LEU A 104 2.67 -17.15 -12.84
N TRP A 105 3.83 -17.19 -12.20
CA TRP A 105 3.92 -17.34 -10.73
C TRP A 105 4.22 -16.02 -10.01
N GLY A 106 4.65 -15.00 -10.73
CA GLY A 106 5.23 -13.77 -10.20
C GLY A 106 6.74 -13.92 -9.98
N GLY A 107 7.46 -12.81 -9.85
CA GLY A 107 8.86 -12.82 -9.42
C GLY A 107 9.02 -13.32 -8.00
N THR A 108 10.20 -13.82 -7.64
CA THR A 108 10.48 -14.42 -6.33
C THR A 108 10.15 -13.46 -5.17
N ALA A 109 10.41 -12.17 -5.32
CA ALA A 109 10.11 -11.16 -4.31
C ALA A 109 8.62 -10.76 -4.23
N GLY A 110 7.81 -10.97 -5.29
CA GLY A 110 6.42 -10.50 -5.37
C GLY A 110 5.36 -11.58 -5.31
N CYS A 111 5.63 -12.74 -5.88
CA CYS A 111 4.70 -13.87 -6.01
C CYS A 111 3.32 -13.50 -6.61
N GLU A 112 3.21 -12.35 -7.32
CA GLU A 112 1.98 -11.86 -7.96
C GLU A 112 1.97 -12.20 -9.44
N GLY A 113 1.83 -13.48 -9.78
CA GLY A 113 1.62 -13.93 -11.16
C GLY A 113 0.16 -13.86 -11.60
N VAL A 114 -0.13 -14.29 -12.82
CA VAL A 114 -1.48 -14.26 -13.41
C VAL A 114 -2.54 -14.92 -12.51
N PHE A 115 -2.20 -16.00 -11.82
CA PHE A 115 -3.14 -16.70 -10.94
C PHE A 115 -3.59 -15.82 -9.77
N VAL A 116 -2.66 -15.11 -9.13
CA VAL A 116 -2.95 -14.20 -8.01
C VAL A 116 -3.74 -12.99 -8.50
N LEU A 117 -3.35 -12.39 -9.63
CA LEU A 117 -4.05 -11.24 -10.21
C LEU A 117 -5.50 -11.59 -10.62
N CYS A 118 -5.74 -12.77 -11.19
CA CYS A 118 -7.09 -13.26 -11.45
C CYS A 118 -7.86 -13.58 -10.15
N ALA A 119 -7.16 -14.09 -9.12
CA ALA A 119 -7.77 -14.37 -7.83
C ALA A 119 -8.34 -13.11 -7.16
N TYR A 120 -7.70 -11.93 -7.33
CA TYR A 120 -8.23 -10.66 -6.82
C TYR A 120 -9.62 -10.36 -7.37
N VAL A 121 -9.83 -10.54 -8.67
CA VAL A 121 -11.13 -10.34 -9.31
C VAL A 121 -12.17 -11.34 -8.77
N ILE A 122 -11.77 -12.60 -8.61
CA ILE A 122 -12.66 -13.64 -8.06
C ILE A 122 -13.08 -13.30 -6.64
N ILE A 123 -12.15 -12.84 -5.79
CA ILE A 123 -12.43 -12.41 -4.42
C ILE A 123 -13.42 -11.23 -4.43
N MET A 124 -13.17 -10.19 -5.23
CA MET A 124 -14.06 -9.03 -5.35
C MET A 124 -15.49 -9.43 -5.73
N LEU A 125 -15.63 -10.23 -6.78
CA LEU A 125 -16.94 -10.71 -7.25
C LEU A 125 -17.62 -11.61 -6.24
N SER A 126 -16.87 -12.45 -5.52
CA SER A 126 -17.39 -13.33 -4.46
C SER A 126 -17.92 -12.53 -3.28
N VAL A 127 -17.23 -11.44 -2.87
CA VAL A 127 -17.71 -10.54 -1.81
C VAL A 127 -19.02 -9.89 -2.22
N LYS A 128 -19.07 -9.32 -3.42
CA LYS A 128 -20.29 -8.71 -3.95
C LYS A 128 -21.46 -9.71 -3.95
N TYR A 129 -21.24 -10.90 -4.49
CA TYR A 129 -22.25 -11.95 -4.53
C TYR A 129 -22.74 -12.33 -3.12
N SER A 130 -21.81 -12.56 -2.19
CA SER A 130 -22.13 -12.90 -0.80
C SER A 130 -22.92 -11.79 -0.11
N CYS A 131 -22.58 -10.53 -0.32
CA CYS A 131 -23.32 -9.40 0.25
C CYS A 131 -24.74 -9.29 -0.29
N ASN A 132 -24.93 -9.53 -1.58
CA ASN A 132 -26.26 -9.50 -2.21
C ASN A 132 -27.12 -10.65 -1.71
N THR A 133 -26.59 -11.87 -1.63
CA THR A 133 -27.27 -13.05 -1.11
C THR A 133 -27.65 -12.88 0.36
N TYR A 134 -26.73 -12.36 1.18
CA TYR A 134 -26.97 -12.08 2.59
C TYR A 134 -28.12 -11.08 2.79
N ARG A 135 -28.14 -9.99 2.01
CA ARG A 135 -29.22 -9.00 2.05
C ARG A 135 -30.55 -9.56 1.59
N ALA A 136 -30.54 -10.40 0.56
CA ALA A 136 -31.76 -11.05 0.07
C ALA A 136 -32.36 -12.01 1.11
N GLN A 137 -31.52 -12.72 1.86
CA GLN A 137 -31.94 -13.72 2.85
C GLN A 137 -32.35 -13.11 4.19
N TYR A 138 -31.63 -12.10 4.69
CA TYR A 138 -31.79 -11.58 6.06
C TYR A 138 -32.36 -10.16 6.11
N GLY A 139 -32.64 -9.55 4.94
CA GLY A 139 -33.15 -8.19 4.83
C GLY A 139 -32.07 -7.11 5.03
N SER A 140 -32.46 -5.85 4.80
CA SER A 140 -31.55 -4.68 4.89
C SER A 140 -31.17 -4.31 6.33
N THR A 141 -31.87 -4.82 7.32
CA THR A 141 -31.68 -4.54 8.76
C THR A 141 -30.71 -5.53 9.45
N ALA A 142 -30.29 -6.58 8.74
CA ALA A 142 -29.35 -7.54 9.30
C ALA A 142 -28.01 -6.89 9.66
N LYS A 143 -27.50 -7.22 10.85
CA LYS A 143 -26.19 -6.72 11.31
C LYS A 143 -25.09 -7.22 10.38
N SER A 144 -24.34 -6.29 9.82
CA SER A 144 -23.20 -6.64 8.98
C SER A 144 -22.09 -7.28 9.84
N PRO A 145 -21.52 -8.42 9.43
CA PRO A 145 -20.37 -9.01 10.14
C PRO A 145 -19.07 -8.20 9.98
N VAL A 146 -19.07 -7.15 9.18
CA VAL A 146 -17.90 -6.26 8.96
C VAL A 146 -17.40 -5.66 10.27
N GLU A 147 -18.29 -5.28 11.22
CA GLU A 147 -17.89 -4.76 12.52
C GLU A 147 -16.98 -5.75 13.28
N TYR A 148 -17.31 -7.05 13.26
CA TYR A 148 -16.51 -8.06 13.94
C TYR A 148 -15.17 -8.32 13.26
N ILE A 149 -15.11 -8.27 11.93
CA ILE A 149 -13.85 -8.39 11.18
C ILE A 149 -12.94 -7.23 11.54
N VAL A 150 -13.45 -6.01 11.43
CA VAL A 150 -12.68 -4.78 11.74
C VAL A 150 -12.20 -4.78 13.19
N LEU A 151 -13.04 -5.23 14.13
CA LEU A 151 -12.65 -5.39 15.53
C LEU A 151 -11.48 -6.36 15.69
N THR A 152 -11.57 -7.53 15.05
CA THR A 152 -10.51 -8.54 15.10
C THR A 152 -9.20 -8.00 14.51
N GLU A 153 -9.28 -7.39 13.32
CA GLU A 153 -8.12 -6.80 12.64
C GLU A 153 -7.46 -5.69 13.47
N ALA A 154 -8.25 -4.80 14.04
CA ALA A 154 -7.75 -3.70 14.86
C ALA A 154 -7.12 -4.19 16.18
N VAL A 155 -7.68 -5.23 16.80
CA VAL A 155 -7.12 -5.85 18.02
C VAL A 155 -5.78 -6.52 17.72
N ILE A 156 -5.70 -7.33 16.65
CA ILE A 156 -4.45 -8.00 16.27
C ILE A 156 -3.38 -6.95 15.90
N LEU A 157 -3.74 -5.95 15.09
CA LEU A 157 -2.85 -4.84 14.77
C LEU A 157 -2.29 -4.17 16.04
N THR A 158 -3.16 -3.89 17.01
CA THR A 158 -2.77 -3.27 18.29
C THR A 158 -1.76 -4.13 19.04
N ILE A 159 -2.02 -5.44 19.16
CA ILE A 159 -1.14 -6.37 19.87
C ILE A 159 0.23 -6.44 19.16
N LEU A 160 0.25 -6.64 17.84
CA LEU A 160 1.49 -6.76 17.08
C LEU A 160 2.29 -5.44 17.05
N THR A 161 1.60 -4.30 16.96
CA THR A 161 2.25 -2.98 17.10
C THR A 161 2.92 -2.84 18.47
N GLY A 162 2.25 -3.28 19.54
CA GLY A 162 2.82 -3.32 20.88
C GLY A 162 4.05 -4.22 20.98
N VAL A 163 4.03 -5.39 20.33
CA VAL A 163 5.18 -6.31 20.28
C VAL A 163 6.37 -5.66 19.58
N GLU A 164 6.18 -5.02 18.41
CA GLU A 164 7.28 -4.35 17.70
C GLU A 164 7.79 -3.11 18.44
N LEU A 165 6.91 -2.40 19.17
CA LEU A 165 7.29 -1.21 19.91
C LEU A 165 8.14 -1.53 21.15
N PHE A 166 7.80 -2.59 21.89
CA PHE A 166 8.38 -2.89 23.20
C PHE A 166 9.32 -4.10 23.24
N TYR A 167 9.33 -4.93 22.20
CA TYR A 167 10.14 -6.15 22.22
C TYR A 167 11.02 -6.28 20.99
N LYS A 168 10.52 -6.83 19.90
CA LYS A 168 11.27 -7.08 18.64
C LYS A 168 10.37 -6.98 17.43
N PRO A 169 10.91 -6.68 16.24
CA PRO A 169 10.16 -6.80 14.99
C PRO A 169 9.46 -8.15 14.86
N VAL A 170 8.19 -8.16 14.49
CA VAL A 170 7.41 -9.40 14.30
C VAL A 170 8.08 -10.29 13.27
N ALA A 171 8.65 -9.70 12.20
CA ALA A 171 9.43 -10.41 11.21
C ALA A 171 10.63 -11.15 11.83
N GLN A 172 11.37 -10.55 12.76
CA GLN A 172 12.47 -11.19 13.46
C GLN A 172 12.02 -12.36 14.36
N ILE A 173 10.86 -12.23 15.00
CA ILE A 173 10.28 -13.30 15.82
C ILE A 173 9.94 -14.52 14.95
N ILE A 174 9.43 -14.28 13.73
CA ILE A 174 8.99 -15.33 12.80
C ILE A 174 10.18 -15.97 12.08
N MET A 175 11.10 -15.15 11.57
CA MET A 175 12.22 -15.60 10.71
C MET A 175 13.47 -15.98 11.51
N GLY A 176 13.59 -15.53 12.76
CA GLY A 176 14.77 -15.84 13.60
C GLY A 176 16.05 -15.29 13.00
N SER A 177 17.06 -16.17 12.80
CA SER A 177 18.37 -15.81 12.24
C SER A 177 18.35 -15.46 10.76
N GLU A 178 17.28 -15.79 10.04
CA GLU A 178 17.12 -15.46 8.62
C GLU A 178 16.63 -14.01 8.40
N TYR A 179 16.36 -13.28 9.49
CA TYR A 179 15.86 -11.91 9.41
C TYR A 179 16.98 -10.89 9.30
N GLU A 180 16.92 -10.09 8.25
CA GLU A 180 17.73 -8.88 8.10
C GLU A 180 16.89 -7.65 8.38
N ASN A 181 17.33 -6.81 9.32
CA ASN A 181 16.62 -5.57 9.66
C ASN A 181 16.90 -4.46 8.64
N THR A 182 16.23 -4.53 7.50
CA THR A 182 16.36 -3.52 6.43
C THR A 182 15.63 -2.22 6.73
N TYR A 183 14.67 -2.21 7.66
CA TYR A 183 13.78 -1.06 7.93
C TYR A 183 14.09 -0.32 9.24
N GLY A 184 15.11 -0.76 9.99
CA GLY A 184 15.46 -0.13 11.28
C GLY A 184 14.29 -0.17 12.28
N ASP A 185 13.88 1.00 12.78
CA ASP A 185 12.81 1.13 13.77
C ASP A 185 11.40 1.26 13.19
N MET A 186 11.24 1.18 11.86
CA MET A 186 9.93 1.23 11.23
C MET A 186 9.18 -0.07 11.41
N ILE A 187 7.88 0.01 11.73
CA ILE A 187 7.06 -1.20 11.85
C ILE A 187 6.63 -1.71 10.47
N SER A 188 6.70 -3.01 10.29
CA SER A 188 6.20 -3.70 9.09
C SER A 188 5.23 -4.84 9.39
N LEU A 189 5.20 -5.30 10.64
CA LEU A 189 4.37 -6.41 11.12
C LEU A 189 4.52 -7.66 10.23
N THR A 190 3.41 -8.13 9.67
CA THR A 190 3.38 -9.29 8.75
C THR A 190 3.26 -8.88 7.27
N PHE A 191 3.54 -7.62 6.92
CA PHE A 191 3.31 -7.08 5.57
C PHE A 191 4.56 -6.98 4.69
N ASN A 192 5.71 -7.49 5.14
CA ASN A 192 6.99 -7.46 4.43
C ASN A 192 7.59 -6.06 4.20
N SER A 193 6.83 -4.99 4.42
CA SER A 193 7.30 -3.61 4.24
C SER A 193 6.46 -2.64 5.07
N PRO A 194 7.06 -1.58 5.64
CA PRO A 194 6.33 -0.51 6.30
C PRO A 194 5.27 0.15 5.39
N SER A 195 5.55 0.30 4.09
CA SER A 195 4.60 0.88 3.14
C SER A 195 3.36 0.00 2.93
N TYR A 196 3.49 -1.32 2.92
CA TYR A 196 2.36 -2.23 2.81
C TYR A 196 1.56 -2.31 4.12
N CYS A 197 2.24 -2.28 5.26
CA CYS A 197 1.60 -2.13 6.56
C CYS A 197 0.76 -0.85 6.61
N ALA A 198 1.32 0.27 6.17
CA ALA A 198 0.63 1.56 6.07
C ALA A 198 -0.59 1.51 5.13
N ALA A 199 -0.47 0.85 3.97
CA ALA A 199 -1.57 0.65 3.04
C ALA A 199 -2.73 -0.18 3.64
N PHE A 200 -2.41 -1.22 4.44
CA PHE A 200 -3.42 -1.94 5.21
C PHE A 200 -4.11 -1.06 6.24
N ILE A 201 -3.37 -0.22 6.94
CA ILE A 201 -3.91 0.70 7.95
C ILE A 201 -4.88 1.71 7.30
N ILE A 202 -4.59 2.22 6.10
CA ILE A 202 -5.50 3.07 5.31
C ILE A 202 -6.85 2.37 5.08
N LEU A 203 -6.85 1.07 4.78
CA LEU A 203 -8.10 0.33 4.64
C LEU A 203 -8.86 0.16 5.96
N LEU A 204 -8.18 0.14 7.09
CA LEU A 204 -8.77 -0.15 8.40
C LEU A 204 -9.22 1.12 9.15
N ALA A 205 -8.48 2.21 9.05
CA ALA A 205 -8.67 3.43 9.85
C ALA A 205 -10.08 4.05 9.72
N PRO A 206 -10.67 4.22 8.52
CA PRO A 206 -12.01 4.80 8.39
C PRO A 206 -13.09 4.03 9.13
N PHE A 207 -12.96 2.71 9.19
CA PHE A 207 -13.91 1.86 9.92
C PHE A 207 -13.78 2.04 11.44
N CYS A 208 -12.56 2.09 11.98
CA CYS A 208 -12.35 2.29 13.42
C CYS A 208 -12.92 3.63 13.88
N ILE A 209 -12.66 4.71 13.14
CA ILE A 209 -13.21 6.04 13.43
C ILE A 209 -14.74 6.04 13.30
N HIS A 210 -15.28 5.39 12.27
CA HIS A 210 -16.72 5.28 12.07
C HIS A 210 -17.42 4.58 13.24
N TYR A 211 -16.92 3.41 13.68
CA TYR A 211 -17.51 2.67 14.80
C TYR A 211 -17.34 3.40 16.13
N LEU A 212 -16.27 4.17 16.31
CA LEU A 212 -16.12 5.09 17.44
C LEU A 212 -17.25 6.13 17.47
N LEU A 213 -17.50 6.79 16.33
CA LEU A 213 -18.55 7.82 16.23
C LEU A 213 -19.96 7.25 16.44
N GLN A 214 -20.17 5.99 16.09
CA GLN A 214 -21.46 5.31 16.29
C GLN A 214 -21.63 4.62 17.64
N ALA A 215 -20.58 4.54 18.46
CA ALA A 215 -20.65 3.88 19.75
C ALA A 215 -21.63 4.60 20.70
N GLY A 216 -22.64 3.88 21.15
CA GLY A 216 -23.69 4.40 22.06
C GLY A 216 -23.53 3.97 23.52
N LYS A 217 -22.63 3.01 23.81
CA LYS A 217 -22.37 2.49 25.17
C LYS A 217 -20.94 2.80 25.57
N LEU A 218 -20.72 3.15 26.85
CA LEU A 218 -19.40 3.51 27.38
C LEU A 218 -18.32 2.47 27.02
N LEU A 219 -18.57 1.20 27.24
CA LEU A 219 -17.61 0.13 26.93
C LEU A 219 -17.24 0.08 25.44
N LYS A 220 -18.23 0.19 24.54
CA LYS A 220 -17.97 0.26 23.08
C LYS A 220 -17.15 1.51 22.73
N THR A 221 -17.48 2.65 23.35
CA THR A 221 -16.74 3.91 23.11
C THR A 221 -15.28 3.77 23.56
N LEU A 222 -15.01 3.19 24.73
CA LEU A 222 -13.67 2.94 25.23
C LEU A 222 -12.88 2.02 24.29
N VAL A 223 -13.46 0.90 23.88
CA VAL A 223 -12.82 -0.06 22.97
C VAL A 223 -12.47 0.60 21.64
N TRP A 224 -13.44 1.23 20.97
CA TRP A 224 -13.19 1.86 19.68
C TRP A 224 -12.28 3.09 19.75
N SER A 225 -12.28 3.83 20.88
CA SER A 225 -11.30 4.91 21.09
C SER A 225 -9.88 4.36 21.18
N GLY A 226 -9.66 3.32 21.99
CA GLY A 226 -8.36 2.67 22.11
C GLY A 226 -7.85 2.12 20.78
N LEU A 227 -8.70 1.40 20.02
CA LEU A 227 -8.36 0.84 18.72
C LEU A 227 -8.09 1.94 17.68
N SER A 228 -8.88 3.01 17.63
CA SER A 228 -8.67 4.13 16.71
C SER A 228 -7.32 4.80 16.92
N VAL A 229 -6.97 5.05 18.19
CA VAL A 229 -5.66 5.65 18.51
C VAL A 229 -4.52 4.67 18.21
N SER A 230 -4.69 3.38 18.50
CA SER A 230 -3.68 2.38 18.16
C SER A 230 -3.43 2.31 16.64
N VAL A 231 -4.47 2.36 15.82
CA VAL A 231 -4.37 2.39 14.35
C VAL A 231 -3.64 3.64 13.87
N ILE A 232 -3.95 4.82 14.45
CA ILE A 232 -3.23 6.07 14.13
C ILE A 232 -1.76 5.98 14.58
N THR A 233 -1.50 5.43 15.76
CA THR A 233 -0.13 5.22 16.25
C THR A 233 0.65 4.28 15.34
N ALA A 234 0.03 3.20 14.88
CA ALA A 234 0.65 2.26 13.97
C ALA A 234 1.06 2.92 12.64
N VAL A 235 0.19 3.76 12.01
CA VAL A 235 0.60 4.46 10.77
C VAL A 235 1.76 5.41 11.00
N ILE A 236 1.82 6.09 12.15
CA ILE A 236 2.95 6.94 12.53
C ILE A 236 4.24 6.14 12.59
N LEU A 237 4.21 4.98 13.23
CA LEU A 237 5.39 4.11 13.40
C LEU A 237 5.87 3.47 12.08
N THR A 238 5.03 3.39 11.04
CA THR A 238 5.50 3.00 9.70
C THR A 238 6.41 4.05 9.05
N ARG A 239 6.42 5.28 9.55
CA ARG A 239 7.10 6.45 8.97
C ARG A 239 6.73 6.74 7.50
N SER A 240 5.59 6.24 7.05
CA SER A 240 5.07 6.51 5.71
C SER A 240 4.38 7.87 5.68
N THR A 241 5.06 8.90 5.18
CA THR A 241 4.55 10.29 5.11
C THR A 241 3.22 10.36 4.37
N ALA A 242 3.10 9.69 3.23
CA ALA A 242 1.87 9.70 2.44
C ALA A 242 0.70 9.04 3.18
N ALA A 243 0.92 7.86 3.78
CA ALA A 243 -0.12 7.18 4.53
C ALA A 243 -0.57 8.00 5.75
N PHE A 244 0.35 8.69 6.42
CA PHE A 244 0.04 9.58 7.52
C PHE A 244 -0.95 10.68 7.08
N TYR A 245 -0.68 11.39 5.99
CA TYR A 245 -1.60 12.42 5.49
C TYR A 245 -2.90 11.86 4.94
N ILE A 246 -2.88 10.68 4.29
CA ILE A 246 -4.10 10.01 3.83
C ILE A 246 -4.99 9.66 5.03
N VAL A 247 -4.47 9.04 6.09
CA VAL A 247 -5.25 8.67 7.28
C VAL A 247 -5.80 9.90 8.02
N LEU A 248 -5.04 11.01 8.04
CA LEU A 248 -5.55 12.28 8.57
C LEU A 248 -6.75 12.79 7.74
N LEU A 249 -6.63 12.77 6.42
CA LEU A 249 -7.71 13.16 5.51
C LEU A 249 -8.92 12.25 5.66
N GLU A 250 -8.73 10.93 5.70
CA GLU A 250 -9.79 9.95 5.92
C GLU A 250 -10.53 10.19 7.23
N THR A 251 -9.76 10.41 8.32
CA THR A 251 -10.32 10.71 9.64
C THR A 251 -11.19 11.98 9.59
N ALA A 252 -10.67 13.05 8.98
CA ALA A 252 -11.43 14.29 8.81
C ALA A 252 -12.70 14.09 7.98
N LEU A 253 -12.62 13.36 6.87
CA LEU A 253 -13.77 13.07 6.02
C LEU A 253 -14.84 12.24 6.75
N VAL A 254 -14.46 11.19 7.49
CA VAL A 254 -15.42 10.39 8.28
C VAL A 254 -16.12 11.27 9.31
N VAL A 255 -15.38 12.12 10.02
CA VAL A 255 -15.95 13.02 11.06
C VAL A 255 -16.88 14.05 10.44
N ILE A 256 -16.45 14.77 9.41
CA ILE A 256 -17.22 15.84 8.76
C ILE A 256 -18.51 15.29 8.13
N VAL A 257 -18.38 14.21 7.33
CA VAL A 257 -19.56 13.65 6.63
C VAL A 257 -20.55 13.05 7.64
N THR A 258 -20.05 12.39 8.70
CA THR A 258 -20.93 11.89 9.77
C THR A 258 -21.67 13.03 10.47
N ALA A 259 -21.00 14.14 10.76
CA ALA A 259 -21.63 15.31 11.39
C ALA A 259 -22.70 15.95 10.46
N VAL A 260 -22.39 16.12 9.17
CA VAL A 260 -23.32 16.68 8.18
C VAL A 260 -24.56 15.78 8.01
N LEU A 261 -24.37 14.47 7.90
CA LEU A 261 -25.52 13.55 7.78
C LEU A 261 -26.40 13.59 9.02
N HIS A 262 -25.82 13.69 10.20
CA HIS A 262 -26.57 13.74 11.46
C HIS A 262 -27.37 15.05 11.61
N THR A 263 -26.82 16.19 11.19
CA THR A 263 -27.55 17.47 11.21
C THR A 263 -28.70 17.49 10.20
N HIS A 264 -28.54 16.84 9.05
CA HIS A 264 -29.59 16.73 8.04
C HIS A 264 -30.76 15.88 8.53
N ASP A 265 -30.48 14.70 9.13
CA ASP A 265 -31.52 13.82 9.68
C ASP A 265 -32.32 14.51 10.79
N THR A 266 -31.65 15.22 11.70
CA THR A 266 -32.33 15.98 12.76
C THR A 266 -33.20 17.09 12.20
N SER A 267 -32.80 17.77 11.14
CA SER A 267 -33.58 18.83 10.49
C SER A 267 -34.81 18.30 9.74
N GLU A 268 -34.72 17.11 9.11
CA GLU A 268 -35.87 16.46 8.47
C GLU A 268 -36.91 15.95 9.48
N VAL A 269 -36.45 15.40 10.61
CA VAL A 269 -37.34 14.99 11.71
C VAL A 269 -38.07 16.21 12.29
N ALA A 270 -37.35 17.29 12.56
CA ALA A 270 -37.94 18.53 13.06
C ALA A 270 -38.97 19.12 12.09
N LYS A 271 -38.73 19.10 10.77
CA LYS A 271 -39.67 19.51 9.73
C LYS A 271 -40.92 18.64 9.67
N LYS A 272 -40.78 17.31 9.80
CA LYS A 272 -41.91 16.37 9.85
C LYS A 272 -42.75 16.57 11.11
N GLU A 273 -42.14 16.79 12.26
CA GLU A 273 -42.85 17.10 13.51
C GLU A 273 -43.59 18.46 13.45
N ALA A 274 -42.97 19.48 12.86
CA ALA A 274 -43.61 20.77 12.65
C ALA A 274 -44.79 20.65 11.68
N GLY A 275 -44.65 19.86 10.61
CA GLY A 275 -45.72 19.56 9.65
C GLY A 275 -46.90 18.79 10.26
N ILE A 276 -46.61 17.85 11.18
CA ILE A 276 -47.66 17.12 11.91
C ILE A 276 -48.39 18.04 12.89
N LYS A 277 -47.67 18.91 13.61
CA LYS A 277 -48.27 19.91 14.52
C LYS A 277 -49.14 20.92 13.77
N SER A 278 -48.77 21.37 12.56
CA SER A 278 -49.58 22.27 11.73
C SER A 278 -50.86 21.61 11.19
N ASN A 279 -50.79 20.32 10.81
CA ASN A 279 -51.96 19.56 10.35
C ASN A 279 -52.91 19.20 11.50
N THR A 280 -52.44 19.05 12.72
CA THR A 280 -53.26 18.80 13.91
C THR A 280 -53.96 20.09 14.36
N ALA A 281 -53.28 21.23 14.25
CA ALA A 281 -53.87 22.55 14.55
C ALA A 281 -54.93 22.98 13.50
N ALA A 282 -54.78 22.61 12.23
CA ALA A 282 -55.75 22.90 11.16
C ALA A 282 -57.04 22.06 11.24
N LYS A 283 -57.07 20.96 12.02
CA LYS A 283 -58.28 20.14 12.27
C LYS A 283 -59.05 20.52 13.52
N ALA A 284 -58.58 21.48 14.31
CA ALA A 284 -59.27 21.98 15.50
C ALA A 284 -59.97 23.32 15.18
N THR A 285 -60.92 23.34 14.24
CA THR A 285 -61.88 24.44 14.07
C THR A 285 -63.11 24.11 14.89
N PRO A 286 -63.60 24.97 15.78
CA PRO A 286 -64.78 24.70 16.57
C PRO A 286 -66.04 24.78 15.70
N ALA A 287 -66.77 23.69 15.58
CA ALA A 287 -68.10 23.64 15.00
C ALA A 287 -69.08 24.22 16.00
N GLY A 288 -69.75 25.31 15.57
CA GLY A 288 -70.80 26.02 16.32
C GLY A 288 -72.03 25.18 16.57
N GLN A 289 -72.73 25.61 17.59
CA GLN A 289 -74.01 25.17 18.14
C GLN A 289 -75.12 24.88 17.13
N GLY A 290 -75.82 23.75 17.34
CA GLY A 290 -77.11 23.47 16.68
C GLY A 290 -77.78 22.25 17.31
N ALA A 291 -78.94 22.54 17.97
CA ALA A 291 -79.75 21.61 18.78
C ALA A 291 -80.44 20.49 17.99
N GLY A 292 -80.84 19.40 18.64
CA GLY A 292 -81.86 18.46 18.24
C GLY A 292 -81.60 17.00 18.58
N MET A 293 -82.27 16.54 19.63
CA MET A 293 -82.47 15.11 19.98
C MET A 293 -83.52 14.45 19.01
N PRO A 294 -83.82 13.13 19.04
CA PRO A 294 -83.16 11.96 19.69
C PRO A 294 -83.08 10.67 18.79
N ASP A 295 -82.46 9.69 19.37
CA ASP A 295 -82.85 8.25 19.40
C ASP A 295 -82.18 7.23 18.44
N ASN A 296 -81.88 6.15 19.10
CA ASN A 296 -81.76 4.71 18.72
C ASN A 296 -80.48 4.12 18.12
N SER A 297 -79.83 3.47 19.05
CA SER A 297 -79.29 2.08 18.96
C SER A 297 -78.53 1.67 17.68
N ILE A 298 -77.30 1.31 17.88
CA ILE A 298 -76.76 -0.04 17.54
C ILE A 298 -75.35 -0.18 18.19
N LYS A 299 -75.22 -1.25 18.97
CA LYS A 299 -73.96 -1.72 19.55
C LYS A 299 -73.05 -2.25 18.44
N SER A 300 -71.81 -1.83 18.38
CA SER A 300 -70.75 -2.69 17.93
C SER A 300 -69.43 -2.31 18.64
N ASN A 301 -68.92 -3.28 19.34
CA ASN A 301 -67.64 -3.30 20.03
C ASN A 301 -66.50 -3.04 19.06
N THR A 302 -65.71 -2.02 19.30
CA THR A 302 -64.30 -2.05 18.96
C THR A 302 -63.53 -1.16 19.97
N ALA A 303 -63.06 -1.78 21.03
CA ALA A 303 -62.17 -1.16 21.98
C ALA A 303 -60.79 -1.05 21.32
N VAL A 304 -60.47 0.10 20.77
CA VAL A 304 -59.10 0.47 20.42
C VAL A 304 -58.43 1.00 21.70
N LYS A 305 -57.54 0.21 22.21
CA LYS A 305 -56.63 0.56 23.29
C LYS A 305 -55.83 1.84 22.94
N ALA A 306 -56.26 2.98 23.45
CA ALA A 306 -55.44 4.17 23.58
C ALA A 306 -54.60 3.98 24.88
N THR A 307 -53.42 3.40 24.71
CA THR A 307 -52.42 3.36 25.80
C THR A 307 -51.09 3.81 25.25
N HIS A 308 -50.50 4.79 25.88
CA HIS A 308 -49.13 5.33 25.73
C HIS A 308 -48.82 6.21 24.50
N VAL A 309 -49.40 7.40 24.46
CA VAL A 309 -48.75 8.55 23.85
C VAL A 309 -48.62 9.64 24.93
N GLY A 310 -47.65 9.50 25.74
CA GLY A 310 -47.38 10.46 26.81
C GLY A 310 -46.12 10.17 27.60
N GLN A 311 -44.99 9.98 26.93
CA GLN A 311 -43.65 10.04 27.55
C GLN A 311 -42.54 9.89 26.49
N ALA A 312 -42.49 10.72 25.51
CA ALA A 312 -41.39 10.73 24.54
C ALA A 312 -41.02 12.14 24.00
N ALA A 313 -41.36 13.20 24.75
CA ALA A 313 -41.10 14.55 24.25
C ALA A 313 -39.92 15.29 24.93
N ASP A 314 -39.19 14.66 25.88
CA ASP A 314 -38.14 15.40 26.61
C ASP A 314 -36.74 14.75 26.62
N MET A 315 -36.35 13.90 25.62
CA MET A 315 -35.03 13.26 25.69
C MET A 315 -34.18 13.17 24.42
N PRO A 316 -34.18 14.02 23.41
CA PRO A 316 -33.15 13.97 22.38
C PRO A 316 -31.86 14.73 22.74
N ASP A 317 -32.00 15.88 23.41
CA ASP A 317 -30.85 16.83 23.51
C ASP A 317 -29.82 16.43 24.60
N ASN A 318 -30.26 15.86 25.71
CA ASN A 318 -29.33 15.43 26.76
C ASN A 318 -28.58 14.12 26.45
N ARG A 319 -29.16 13.19 25.68
CA ARG A 319 -28.45 11.97 25.26
C ARG A 319 -27.35 12.27 24.26
N ILE A 320 -27.52 13.21 23.36
CA ILE A 320 -26.52 13.60 22.37
C ILE A 320 -25.37 14.35 23.03
N LYS A 321 -25.67 15.32 23.93
CA LYS A 321 -24.65 16.06 24.70
C LYS A 321 -23.84 15.15 25.61
N ASN A 322 -24.48 14.22 26.33
CA ASN A 322 -23.79 13.25 27.17
C ASN A 322 -22.91 12.28 26.36
N ASN A 323 -23.33 11.85 25.15
CA ASN A 323 -22.52 11.02 24.29
C ASN A 323 -21.26 11.73 23.75
N ILE A 324 -21.35 13.02 23.40
CA ILE A 324 -20.21 13.80 22.93
C ILE A 324 -19.20 14.01 24.08
N ALA A 325 -19.67 14.37 25.27
CA ALA A 325 -18.81 14.55 26.44
C ALA A 325 -18.10 13.25 26.84
N VAL A 326 -18.79 12.11 26.84
CA VAL A 326 -18.21 10.80 27.10
C VAL A 326 -17.18 10.44 26.04
N LYS A 327 -17.46 10.67 24.76
CA LYS A 327 -16.51 10.42 23.66
C LYS A 327 -15.26 11.30 23.78
N ALA A 328 -15.43 12.57 24.10
CA ALA A 328 -14.33 13.50 24.34
C ALA A 328 -13.48 13.07 25.54
N LEU A 329 -14.10 12.67 26.64
CA LEU A 329 -13.39 12.18 27.83
C LEU A 329 -12.61 10.89 27.55
N CYS A 330 -13.23 9.93 26.83
CA CYS A 330 -12.56 8.70 26.41
C CYS A 330 -11.38 8.98 25.48
N LEU A 331 -11.55 9.87 24.52
CA LEU A 331 -10.48 10.27 23.60
C LEU A 331 -9.32 10.94 24.37
N THR A 332 -9.62 11.83 25.31
CA THR A 332 -8.61 12.45 26.16
C THR A 332 -7.84 11.42 26.98
N GLY A 333 -8.54 10.45 27.58
CA GLY A 333 -7.92 9.36 28.33
C GLY A 333 -6.98 8.51 27.46
N VAL A 334 -7.38 8.22 26.23
CA VAL A 334 -6.54 7.47 25.28
C VAL A 334 -5.33 8.29 24.82
N ILE A 335 -5.48 9.60 24.59
CA ILE A 335 -4.35 10.48 24.27
C ILE A 335 -3.32 10.48 25.43
N VAL A 336 -3.78 10.55 26.67
CA VAL A 336 -2.89 10.44 27.85
C VAL A 336 -2.16 9.10 27.85
N CYS A 337 -2.84 7.98 27.53
CA CYS A 337 -2.19 6.68 27.43
C CYS A 337 -1.11 6.67 26.33
N VAL A 338 -1.35 7.29 25.17
CA VAL A 338 -0.34 7.39 24.09
C VAL A 338 0.87 8.21 24.54
N ILE A 339 0.66 9.30 25.27
CA ILE A 339 1.76 10.09 25.82
C ILE A 339 2.60 9.24 26.78
N ILE A 340 1.95 8.47 27.66
CA ILE A 340 2.65 7.56 28.58
C ILE A 340 3.44 6.50 27.80
N VAL A 341 2.80 5.85 26.81
CA VAL A 341 3.44 4.86 25.95
C VAL A 341 4.64 5.46 25.19
N ASN A 342 4.51 6.70 24.71
CA ASN A 342 5.60 7.39 24.02
C ASN A 342 6.81 7.60 24.96
N VAL A 343 6.57 8.04 26.19
CA VAL A 343 7.65 8.21 27.19
C VAL A 343 8.32 6.87 27.51
N ILE A 344 7.53 5.81 27.74
CA ILE A 344 8.06 4.47 28.06
C ILE A 344 8.85 3.88 26.88
N SER A 345 8.44 4.16 25.64
CA SER A 345 9.14 3.69 24.44
C SER A 345 10.35 4.55 24.04
N GLY A 346 10.81 5.47 24.87
CA GLY A 346 11.93 6.35 24.57
C GLY A 346 11.64 7.33 23.44
N SER A 347 10.43 7.89 23.42
CA SER A 347 9.97 8.90 22.42
C SER A 347 9.84 8.40 20.97
N ARG A 348 9.83 7.09 20.73
CA ARG A 348 9.74 6.49 19.38
C ARG A 348 8.51 6.98 18.58
N ILE A 349 7.37 7.22 19.25
CA ILE A 349 6.15 7.72 18.57
C ILE A 349 6.36 9.17 18.12
N THR A 350 6.91 10.04 18.97
CA THR A 350 7.19 11.44 18.64
C THR A 350 8.20 11.56 17.51
N ASP A 351 9.30 10.81 17.57
CA ASP A 351 10.35 10.81 16.54
C ASP A 351 9.79 10.30 15.21
N SER A 352 8.98 9.25 15.24
CA SER A 352 8.31 8.71 14.05
C SER A 352 7.28 9.69 13.50
N ALA A 353 6.50 10.38 14.34
CA ALA A 353 5.55 11.40 13.91
C ALA A 353 6.25 12.57 13.22
N LEU A 354 7.36 13.05 13.80
CA LEU A 354 8.17 14.11 13.20
C LEU A 354 8.75 13.68 11.84
N ASN A 355 9.29 12.46 11.75
CA ASN A 355 9.80 11.91 10.51
C ASN A 355 8.68 11.67 9.47
N SER A 356 7.46 11.32 9.90
CA SER A 356 6.31 11.15 9.00
C SER A 356 5.75 12.49 8.51
N ALA A 357 5.76 13.53 9.34
CA ALA A 357 5.27 14.85 8.97
C ALA A 357 6.27 15.63 8.12
N VAL A 358 7.55 15.47 8.42
CA VAL A 358 8.65 16.15 7.69
C VAL A 358 9.37 15.07 6.90
N ASN A 359 9.20 15.10 5.58
CA ASN A 359 9.93 14.21 4.68
C ASN A 359 11.44 14.52 4.76
N LYS A 360 12.11 14.02 5.81
CA LYS A 360 13.57 14.14 5.91
C LYS A 360 14.14 13.29 4.79
N THR A 361 14.53 13.95 3.72
CA THR A 361 15.37 13.34 2.68
C THR A 361 16.60 12.79 3.39
N ILE A 362 16.72 11.46 3.41
CA ILE A 362 17.93 10.84 3.95
C ILE A 362 19.06 11.34 3.08
N ALA A 363 20.04 12.02 3.67
CA ALA A 363 21.21 12.47 2.93
C ALA A 363 21.85 11.25 2.26
N ILE A 364 21.88 11.25 0.92
CA ILE A 364 22.46 10.14 0.13
C ILE A 364 23.96 10.30 -0.06
N HIS A 365 24.49 11.48 0.27
CA HIS A 365 25.92 11.81 0.22
C HIS A 365 26.29 12.77 1.36
N SER A 366 27.57 12.89 1.65
CA SER A 366 28.15 13.90 2.54
C SER A 366 28.07 15.30 1.92
N ASP A 367 28.34 16.35 2.71
CA ASP A 367 28.44 17.72 2.20
C ASP A 367 29.58 17.86 1.18
N ASN A 368 30.61 17.04 1.31
CA ASN A 368 31.77 16.97 0.43
C ASN A 368 31.77 15.62 -0.30
N TYR A 369 31.31 15.61 -1.55
CA TYR A 369 31.22 14.39 -2.37
C TYR A 369 31.62 14.69 -3.82
N TYR A 370 32.17 13.69 -4.48
CA TYR A 370 32.49 13.75 -5.91
C TYR A 370 31.25 13.42 -6.74
N MET A 371 30.67 14.42 -7.42
CA MET A 371 29.45 14.21 -8.20
C MET A 371 29.72 13.34 -9.43
N VAL A 372 29.22 12.12 -9.40
CA VAL A 372 29.37 11.15 -10.48
C VAL A 372 28.35 11.40 -11.58
N ARG A 373 28.84 11.57 -12.82
CA ARG A 373 28.02 11.70 -14.03
C ARG A 373 27.89 10.39 -14.79
N GLY A 374 28.88 9.50 -14.69
CA GLY A 374 28.92 8.20 -15.34
C GLY A 374 29.99 7.31 -14.75
N ILE A 375 29.78 6.00 -14.79
CA ILE A 375 30.77 4.99 -14.44
C ILE A 375 30.80 3.98 -15.55
N SER A 376 31.98 3.77 -16.16
CA SER A 376 32.16 2.72 -17.16
C SER A 376 33.27 1.75 -16.72
N VAL A 377 33.06 0.48 -16.96
CA VAL A 377 34.01 -0.59 -16.67
C VAL A 377 34.36 -1.26 -17.96
N ASP A 378 35.59 -1.06 -18.41
CA ASP A 378 36.21 -1.78 -19.51
C ASP A 378 37.14 -2.86 -18.95
N LYS A 379 37.54 -3.83 -19.78
CA LYS A 379 38.30 -5.02 -19.33
C LYS A 379 39.51 -4.69 -18.44
N GLY A 380 40.24 -3.64 -18.70
CA GLY A 380 41.42 -3.24 -17.94
C GLY A 380 41.28 -1.90 -17.23
N ALA A 381 40.14 -1.25 -17.26
CA ALA A 381 39.97 0.08 -16.71
C ALA A 381 38.58 0.35 -16.14
N VAL A 382 38.53 1.06 -15.03
CA VAL A 382 37.32 1.69 -14.47
C VAL A 382 37.43 3.19 -14.68
N THR A 383 36.44 3.80 -15.30
CA THR A 383 36.40 5.25 -15.52
C THR A 383 35.20 5.84 -14.76
N ILE A 384 35.47 6.78 -13.87
CA ILE A 384 34.48 7.55 -13.12
C ILE A 384 34.46 8.97 -13.67
N LYS A 385 33.38 9.32 -14.35
CA LYS A 385 33.19 10.63 -14.97
C LYS A 385 32.53 11.58 -13.97
N GLY A 386 33.20 12.69 -13.69
CA GLY A 386 32.65 13.82 -12.93
C GLY A 386 31.98 14.86 -13.82
N SER A 387 31.83 16.09 -13.29
CA SER A 387 31.20 17.19 -14.04
C SER A 387 32.09 17.76 -15.14
N SER A 388 33.40 17.83 -14.92
CA SER A 388 34.41 18.42 -15.85
C SER A 388 35.68 17.59 -15.93
N ASN A 389 35.76 16.46 -15.28
CA ASN A 389 36.94 15.61 -15.17
C ASN A 389 36.55 14.13 -15.11
N ALA A 390 37.50 13.25 -15.31
CA ALA A 390 37.30 11.81 -15.14
C ALA A 390 38.52 11.19 -14.46
N LEU A 391 38.24 10.34 -13.45
CA LEU A 391 39.25 9.48 -12.82
C LEU A 391 39.23 8.12 -13.51
N LYS A 392 40.37 7.67 -14.01
CA LYS A 392 40.52 6.33 -14.54
C LYS A 392 41.42 5.51 -13.61
N CYS A 393 40.98 4.31 -13.30
CA CYS A 393 41.78 3.30 -12.63
C CYS A 393 42.12 2.21 -13.64
N ILE A 394 43.39 1.96 -13.90
CA ILE A 394 43.86 1.11 -15.00
C ILE A 394 44.74 -0.02 -14.44
N ILE A 395 44.58 -1.22 -14.97
CA ILE A 395 45.48 -2.35 -14.71
C ILE A 395 46.35 -2.53 -15.96
N ASN A 396 47.68 -2.50 -15.81
CA ASN A 396 48.59 -2.80 -16.90
C ASN A 396 48.78 -4.30 -17.11
N ASP A 397 49.48 -4.69 -18.17
CA ASP A 397 49.76 -6.09 -18.50
C ASP A 397 50.56 -6.85 -17.43
N GLU A 398 51.28 -6.13 -16.56
CA GLU A 398 52.03 -6.68 -15.43
C GLU A 398 51.16 -6.87 -14.18
N GLY A 399 49.89 -6.43 -14.20
CA GLY A 399 48.94 -6.49 -13.09
C GLY A 399 49.07 -5.33 -12.11
N ASN A 400 49.87 -4.30 -12.39
CA ASN A 400 49.99 -3.10 -11.58
C ASN A 400 48.83 -2.17 -11.82
N ILE A 401 48.32 -1.54 -10.74
CA ILE A 401 47.19 -0.60 -10.80
C ILE A 401 47.73 0.81 -10.65
N TYR A 402 47.28 1.69 -11.53
CA TYR A 402 47.59 3.11 -11.48
C TYR A 402 46.37 3.95 -11.84
N PHE A 403 46.41 5.21 -11.44
CA PHE A 403 45.32 6.15 -11.61
C PHE A 403 45.71 7.27 -12.58
N THR A 404 44.80 7.62 -13.49
CA THR A 404 45.02 8.69 -14.45
C THR A 404 43.84 9.67 -14.49
N ASP A 405 44.08 10.85 -15.02
CA ASP A 405 43.03 11.80 -15.40
C ASP A 405 42.37 11.43 -16.74
N GLU A 406 41.47 12.28 -17.24
CA GLU A 406 40.78 12.10 -18.51
C GLU A 406 41.71 12.11 -19.72
N TYR A 407 42.91 12.69 -19.61
CA TYR A 407 43.94 12.80 -20.65
C TYR A 407 45.02 11.70 -20.54
N ASP A 408 44.79 10.68 -19.70
CA ASP A 408 45.72 9.59 -19.42
C ASP A 408 47.03 10.01 -18.71
N ASN A 409 47.05 11.20 -18.08
CA ASN A 409 48.19 11.60 -17.24
C ASN A 409 48.14 10.87 -15.91
N ILE A 410 49.25 10.24 -15.50
CA ILE A 410 49.34 9.50 -14.23
C ILE A 410 49.21 10.47 -13.06
N LEU A 411 48.30 10.17 -12.16
CA LEU A 411 48.09 10.97 -10.95
C LEU A 411 49.08 10.60 -9.86
N ASN A 412 49.63 11.62 -9.21
CA ASN A 412 50.51 11.43 -8.07
C ASN A 412 49.67 11.25 -6.80
N VAL A 413 49.31 9.99 -6.50
CA VAL A 413 48.49 9.63 -5.35
C VAL A 413 49.32 9.49 -4.08
N ARG A 414 48.70 9.77 -2.92
CA ARG A 414 49.33 9.52 -1.61
C ARG A 414 48.67 8.28 -0.99
N SER A 415 49.50 7.36 -0.52
CA SER A 415 49.06 6.20 0.25
C SER A 415 49.31 6.43 1.72
N ASP A 416 48.29 6.27 2.53
CA ASP A 416 48.35 6.30 3.99
C ASP A 416 47.70 5.02 4.54
N GLY A 417 48.55 4.05 4.83
CA GLY A 417 48.12 2.68 5.17
C GLY A 417 47.34 2.02 4.02
N ASP A 418 46.10 1.60 4.27
CA ASP A 418 45.24 0.93 3.31
C ASP A 418 44.42 1.91 2.44
N SER A 419 44.59 3.24 2.65
CA SER A 419 43.83 4.27 1.93
C SER A 419 44.73 5.05 0.97
N ILE A 420 44.18 5.29 -0.23
CA ILE A 420 44.79 6.08 -1.28
C ILE A 420 43.98 7.37 -1.43
N THR A 421 44.66 8.52 -1.35
CA THR A 421 44.07 9.86 -1.57
C THR A 421 44.60 10.47 -2.84
N PHE A 422 43.78 11.30 -3.48
CA PHE A 422 44.07 11.87 -4.78
C PHE A 422 44.33 13.39 -4.70
N PRO A 423 45.10 13.93 -5.65
CA PRO A 423 45.28 15.38 -5.78
C PRO A 423 43.99 16.04 -6.33
N TYR A 424 43.84 17.33 -6.11
CA TYR A 424 42.78 18.12 -6.77
C TYR A 424 42.82 17.91 -8.30
N PRO A 425 41.69 17.71 -8.97
CA PRO A 425 40.30 17.90 -8.49
C PRO A 425 39.61 16.60 -7.94
N TYR A 426 40.37 15.59 -7.63
CA TYR A 426 39.84 14.28 -7.14
C TYR A 426 40.00 14.10 -5.62
N ASP A 427 40.32 15.17 -4.89
CA ASP A 427 40.61 15.21 -3.46
C ASP A 427 39.43 14.78 -2.55
N MET A 428 38.20 14.70 -3.14
CA MET A 428 37.01 14.18 -2.49
C MET A 428 36.91 12.66 -2.60
N ILE A 429 37.77 12.01 -3.38
CA ILE A 429 37.78 10.56 -3.61
C ILE A 429 38.84 9.93 -2.72
N SER A 430 38.49 8.81 -2.12
CA SER A 430 39.48 7.88 -1.57
C SER A 430 39.32 6.49 -2.16
N ALA A 431 40.42 5.76 -2.25
CA ALA A 431 40.46 4.41 -2.77
C ALA A 431 41.26 3.51 -1.83
N GLY A 432 41.15 2.22 -2.02
CA GLY A 432 41.99 1.23 -1.36
C GLY A 432 41.73 -0.16 -1.85
N PHE A 433 42.49 -1.10 -1.30
CA PHE A 433 42.40 -2.50 -1.68
C PHE A 433 42.01 -3.36 -0.47
N GLU A 434 41.04 -4.22 -0.66
CA GLU A 434 40.58 -5.15 0.35
C GLU A 434 40.18 -6.49 -0.34
N ASN A 435 40.69 -7.63 0.15
CA ASN A 435 40.32 -8.96 -0.36
C ASN A 435 40.42 -9.11 -1.91
N SER A 436 41.48 -8.61 -2.52
CA SER A 436 41.67 -8.56 -3.98
C SER A 436 40.59 -7.78 -4.73
N ALA A 437 40.00 -6.78 -4.09
CA ALA A 437 39.11 -5.84 -4.71
C ALA A 437 39.59 -4.40 -4.50
N LEU A 438 39.38 -3.55 -5.49
CA LEU A 438 39.50 -2.11 -5.39
C LEU A 438 38.19 -1.55 -4.86
N TRP A 439 38.22 -0.76 -3.80
CA TRP A 439 37.09 0.04 -3.36
C TRP A 439 37.33 1.53 -3.61
N LEU A 440 36.27 2.26 -3.90
CA LEU A 440 36.25 3.70 -4.10
C LEU A 440 35.16 4.31 -3.22
N ASP A 441 35.56 5.28 -2.40
CA ASP A 441 34.65 6.11 -1.64
C ASP A 441 34.57 7.49 -2.32
N LEU A 442 33.39 7.84 -2.78
CA LEU A 442 33.11 9.07 -3.53
C LEU A 442 32.30 10.07 -2.70
N GLY A 443 32.19 9.84 -1.38
CA GLY A 443 31.39 10.64 -0.46
C GLY A 443 29.90 10.32 -0.45
N TYR A 444 29.48 9.23 -1.08
CA TYR A 444 28.11 8.69 -0.97
C TYR A 444 27.99 7.74 0.24
N LYS A 445 26.76 7.26 0.52
CA LYS A 445 26.52 6.33 1.64
C LYS A 445 27.31 5.04 1.54
N GLY A 446 27.48 4.52 0.33
CA GLY A 446 28.15 3.27 0.05
C GLY A 446 29.42 3.48 -0.75
N ARG A 447 30.39 2.58 -0.57
CA ARG A 447 31.57 2.47 -1.41
C ARG A 447 31.20 1.69 -2.68
N ILE A 448 31.89 1.99 -3.79
CA ILE A 448 31.82 1.18 -5.00
C ILE A 448 33.02 0.25 -4.99
N SER A 449 32.81 -1.04 -5.20
CA SER A 449 33.87 -2.05 -5.18
C SER A 449 33.96 -2.78 -6.51
N PHE A 450 35.19 -3.13 -6.89
CA PHE A 450 35.51 -3.85 -8.12
C PHE A 450 36.46 -4.99 -7.77
N ALA A 451 36.04 -6.24 -7.96
CA ALA A 451 36.91 -7.38 -7.85
C ALA A 451 37.92 -7.39 -8.99
N ILE A 452 39.14 -7.82 -8.70
CA ILE A 452 40.21 -7.93 -9.68
C ILE A 452 40.44 -9.42 -9.94
N LYS A 453 40.09 -9.86 -11.18
CA LYS A 453 40.27 -11.25 -11.59
C LYS A 453 40.93 -11.28 -12.99
N ASN A 454 42.02 -12.04 -13.13
CA ASN A 454 42.74 -12.19 -14.40
C ASN A 454 43.13 -10.86 -15.07
N GLY A 455 43.56 -9.85 -14.27
CA GLY A 455 43.93 -8.53 -14.77
C GLY A 455 42.74 -7.69 -15.27
N GLN A 456 41.51 -8.00 -14.83
CA GLN A 456 40.31 -7.28 -15.21
C GLN A 456 39.47 -6.87 -14.00
N PHE A 457 38.79 -5.74 -14.10
CA PHE A 457 37.85 -5.28 -13.10
C PHE A 457 36.47 -5.87 -13.34
N TYR A 458 35.84 -6.31 -12.25
CA TYR A 458 34.46 -6.77 -12.21
C TYR A 458 33.73 -6.03 -11.08
N PRO A 459 32.61 -5.36 -11.32
CA PRO A 459 31.83 -4.75 -10.25
C PRO A 459 31.43 -5.78 -9.22
N MET A 460 31.45 -5.35 -7.96
CA MET A 460 31.19 -6.20 -6.80
C MET A 460 30.14 -5.56 -5.90
N ALA A 461 29.18 -6.34 -5.46
CA ALA A 461 28.19 -5.91 -4.48
C ALA A 461 28.78 -5.83 -3.07
N ALA A 462 28.09 -5.17 -2.15
CA ALA A 462 28.55 -5.00 -0.77
C ALA A 462 28.75 -6.32 -0.01
N ASP A 463 28.06 -7.41 -0.41
CA ASP A 463 28.24 -8.76 0.13
C ASP A 463 29.45 -9.53 -0.42
N GLY A 464 30.23 -8.89 -1.31
CA GLY A 464 31.40 -9.49 -1.96
C GLY A 464 31.09 -10.30 -3.20
N SER A 465 29.83 -10.43 -3.58
CA SER A 465 29.43 -11.15 -4.78
C SER A 465 29.69 -10.33 -6.06
N LEU A 466 30.02 -11.01 -7.17
CA LEU A 466 30.21 -10.33 -8.45
C LEU A 466 28.85 -9.94 -9.02
N ILE A 467 28.74 -8.67 -9.44
CA ILE A 467 27.61 -8.22 -10.22
C ILE A 467 27.82 -8.73 -11.64
N ASN A 468 26.94 -9.65 -12.09
CA ASN A 468 27.09 -10.31 -13.38
C ASN A 468 26.91 -9.33 -14.55
N ASP A 469 27.92 -9.38 -15.42
CA ASP A 469 27.94 -8.99 -16.83
C ASP A 469 27.44 -7.61 -17.24
N ILE A 470 28.34 -6.64 -16.98
CA ILE A 470 28.26 -5.32 -17.64
C ILE A 470 28.70 -5.40 -19.11
N SER A 471 29.33 -6.51 -19.54
CA SER A 471 29.93 -6.65 -20.87
C SER A 471 28.92 -6.81 -22.00
N SER A 472 27.66 -7.13 -21.71
CA SER A 472 26.57 -7.25 -22.69
C SER A 472 25.64 -6.04 -22.73
N GLY A 473 25.77 -5.08 -21.81
CA GLY A 473 25.02 -3.83 -21.81
C GLY A 473 25.48 -2.95 -22.96
N ASP A 474 24.52 -2.62 -23.79
CA ASP A 474 24.61 -1.69 -24.92
C ASP A 474 25.60 -0.53 -24.65
N LYS A 475 26.79 -0.60 -25.25
CA LYS A 475 27.83 0.42 -25.17
C LYS A 475 27.42 1.74 -25.86
N SER A 476 26.23 1.78 -26.47
CA SER A 476 25.65 2.92 -27.15
C SER A 476 24.88 3.82 -26.18
N GLY A 477 25.58 4.80 -25.61
CA GLY A 477 24.96 5.96 -24.98
C GLY A 477 24.57 5.76 -23.53
N GLU A 478 25.57 5.58 -22.66
CA GLU A 478 25.39 5.86 -21.22
C GLU A 478 24.93 7.32 -21.08
N GLU A 479 23.65 7.51 -20.77
CA GLU A 479 23.08 8.84 -20.55
C GLU A 479 23.74 9.44 -19.31
N LEU A 480 24.61 10.45 -19.51
CA LEU A 480 25.28 11.09 -18.40
C LEU A 480 24.25 11.68 -17.44
N TYR A 481 24.42 11.42 -16.17
CA TYR A 481 23.58 12.00 -15.13
C TYR A 481 23.75 13.54 -15.11
N THR A 482 22.63 14.26 -15.20
CA THR A 482 22.62 15.73 -15.27
C THR A 482 21.94 16.33 -14.05
N ASP A 483 22.25 17.61 -13.75
CA ASP A 483 21.63 18.33 -12.63
C ASP A 483 20.12 18.50 -12.81
N SER A 484 19.63 18.47 -14.06
CA SER A 484 18.20 18.49 -14.36
C SER A 484 17.48 17.26 -13.79
N TYR A 485 18.13 16.12 -13.72
CA TYR A 485 17.56 14.89 -13.18
C TYR A 485 17.50 14.88 -11.65
N LYS A 486 18.44 15.56 -10.98
CA LYS A 486 18.55 15.58 -9.51
C LYS A 486 17.23 15.93 -8.81
N LYS A 487 16.50 16.95 -9.32
CA LYS A 487 15.22 17.38 -8.74
C LYS A 487 14.11 16.35 -8.96
N ILE A 488 14.05 15.74 -10.16
CA ILE A 488 13.03 14.75 -10.51
C ILE A 488 13.31 13.45 -9.77
N ASP A 489 14.56 13.00 -9.77
CA ASP A 489 14.97 11.73 -9.18
C ASP A 489 14.80 11.72 -7.65
N ALA A 490 14.93 12.87 -6.99
CA ALA A 490 14.69 13.01 -5.55
C ALA A 490 13.20 12.96 -5.14
N LEU A 491 12.26 13.06 -6.08
CA LEU A 491 10.83 13.01 -5.77
C LEU A 491 10.45 11.68 -5.12
N PHE A 492 9.54 11.75 -4.14
CA PHE A 492 8.99 10.58 -3.44
C PHE A 492 10.08 9.64 -2.89
N THR A 493 11.12 10.21 -2.26
CA THR A 493 12.24 9.47 -1.67
C THR A 493 13.01 8.60 -2.69
N GLY A 494 13.37 9.19 -3.84
CA GLY A 494 14.16 8.53 -4.90
C GLY A 494 13.33 7.74 -5.93
N ARG A 495 12.01 7.63 -5.76
CA ARG A 495 11.13 6.95 -6.76
C ARG A 495 11.08 7.68 -8.09
N GLY A 496 11.29 9.00 -8.11
CA GLY A 496 11.37 9.79 -9.32
C GLY A 496 12.41 9.25 -10.32
N TYR A 497 13.57 8.79 -9.85
CA TYR A 497 14.56 8.10 -10.66
C TYR A 497 13.99 6.84 -11.32
N ILE A 498 13.37 5.97 -10.52
CA ILE A 498 12.80 4.72 -11.01
C ILE A 498 11.71 5.01 -12.06
N TRP A 499 10.85 5.98 -11.82
CA TRP A 499 9.78 6.36 -12.77
C TRP A 499 10.36 6.93 -14.06
N ARG A 500 11.36 7.83 -13.97
CA ARG A 500 12.03 8.41 -15.15
C ARG A 500 12.64 7.33 -16.04
N LYS A 501 13.29 6.33 -15.46
CA LYS A 501 13.88 5.20 -16.18
C LYS A 501 12.85 4.17 -16.66
N THR A 502 11.69 4.09 -16.03
CA THR A 502 10.61 3.16 -16.41
C THR A 502 9.72 3.70 -17.53
N LEU A 503 9.41 4.99 -17.52
CA LEU A 503 8.50 5.58 -18.53
C LEU A 503 8.87 5.28 -19.98
N PRO A 504 10.14 5.30 -20.40
CA PRO A 504 10.53 4.91 -21.77
C PRO A 504 10.19 3.46 -22.11
N LEU A 505 10.20 2.55 -21.13
CA LEU A 505 9.88 1.14 -21.33
C LEU A 505 8.40 0.92 -21.67
N LEU A 506 7.52 1.85 -21.23
CA LEU A 506 6.09 1.76 -21.49
C LEU A 506 5.70 1.96 -22.95
N LYS A 507 6.60 2.44 -23.82
CA LYS A 507 6.34 2.58 -25.25
C LYS A 507 5.93 1.26 -25.91
N ASN A 508 6.44 0.14 -25.40
CA ASN A 508 6.18 -1.19 -25.95
C ASN A 508 5.03 -1.92 -25.22
N THR A 509 4.37 -1.27 -24.23
CA THR A 509 3.33 -1.89 -23.41
C THR A 509 1.96 -1.19 -23.54
N ILE A 510 1.66 -0.59 -24.70
CA ILE A 510 0.42 0.17 -24.90
C ILE A 510 -0.82 -0.71 -24.71
N ILE A 511 -0.85 -1.91 -25.30
CA ILE A 511 -1.98 -2.84 -25.22
C ILE A 511 -1.68 -3.95 -24.23
N PHE A 512 -0.56 -4.65 -24.39
CA PHE A 512 -0.13 -5.76 -23.54
C PHE A 512 1.22 -5.44 -22.92
N GLY A 513 1.43 -5.93 -21.71
CA GLY A 513 2.66 -5.73 -20.95
C GLY A 513 3.67 -6.88 -21.15
N HIS A 514 4.75 -6.79 -20.41
CA HIS A 514 5.83 -7.78 -20.40
C HIS A 514 5.55 -9.01 -19.51
N GLY A 515 4.41 -9.06 -18.84
CA GLY A 515 4.04 -10.09 -17.87
C GLY A 515 4.33 -9.67 -16.42
N ALA A 516 3.55 -10.23 -15.49
CA ALA A 516 3.67 -9.93 -14.06
C ALA A 516 5.03 -10.38 -13.50
N GLY A 517 5.59 -9.61 -12.56
CA GLY A 517 6.85 -9.95 -11.87
C GLY A 517 8.12 -9.86 -12.72
N THR A 518 8.04 -9.38 -13.96
CA THR A 518 9.20 -9.34 -14.88
C THR A 518 9.94 -8.00 -14.87
N PHE A 519 9.50 -7.02 -14.10
CA PHE A 519 10.01 -5.65 -14.13
C PHE A 519 11.52 -5.55 -13.95
N GLY A 520 12.07 -6.22 -12.95
CA GLY A 520 13.50 -6.22 -12.67
C GLY A 520 14.36 -6.72 -13.84
N LEU A 521 13.80 -7.61 -14.71
CA LEU A 521 14.49 -8.15 -15.87
C LEU A 521 14.64 -7.15 -17.03
N TYR A 522 13.82 -6.09 -17.06
CA TYR A 522 13.81 -5.07 -18.11
C TYR A 522 14.35 -3.73 -17.65
N PHE A 523 14.32 -3.47 -16.34
CA PHE A 523 14.88 -2.24 -15.80
C PHE A 523 16.39 -2.22 -15.97
N LYS A 524 16.95 -1.05 -16.31
CA LYS A 524 18.40 -0.87 -16.46
C LYS A 524 19.08 -0.88 -15.08
N GLN A 525 19.44 -2.05 -14.59
CA GLN A 525 20.02 -2.24 -13.25
C GLN A 525 21.42 -1.63 -13.09
N PHE A 526 22.13 -1.41 -14.20
CA PHE A 526 23.55 -1.01 -14.20
C PHE A 526 23.77 0.47 -14.48
N ASP A 527 22.77 1.31 -14.27
CA ASP A 527 22.91 2.76 -14.29
C ASP A 527 23.52 3.26 -12.96
N TYR A 528 24.82 2.96 -12.78
CA TYR A 528 25.51 3.25 -11.51
C TYR A 528 25.45 4.72 -11.11
N ALA A 529 25.64 5.65 -12.05
CA ALA A 529 25.56 7.07 -11.77
C ALA A 529 24.15 7.48 -11.32
N GLY A 530 23.12 6.97 -11.97
CA GLY A 530 21.74 7.21 -11.58
C GLY A 530 21.37 6.63 -10.22
N LEU A 531 21.75 5.38 -9.94
CA LEU A 531 21.54 4.71 -8.66
C LEU A 531 22.28 5.44 -7.53
N LEU A 532 23.55 5.79 -7.74
CA LEU A 532 24.36 6.49 -6.76
C LEU A 532 23.77 7.86 -6.40
N ASN A 533 23.42 8.67 -7.41
CA ASN A 533 22.86 10.01 -7.20
C ASN A 533 21.41 10.02 -6.69
N SER A 534 20.64 8.94 -6.85
CA SER A 534 19.25 8.87 -6.41
C SER A 534 19.05 8.05 -5.15
N GLN A 535 19.84 6.98 -4.94
CA GLN A 535 19.69 6.03 -3.85
C GLN A 535 20.90 6.00 -2.90
N GLY A 536 22.04 6.55 -3.33
CA GLY A 536 23.29 6.54 -2.57
C GLY A 536 24.01 5.19 -2.55
N ASN A 537 23.52 4.21 -3.29
CA ASN A 537 24.09 2.86 -3.38
C ASN A 537 23.90 2.30 -4.79
N VAL A 538 24.91 1.59 -5.30
CA VAL A 538 24.92 0.96 -6.62
C VAL A 538 24.43 -0.49 -6.60
N ASP A 539 24.35 -1.12 -5.43
CA ASP A 539 24.01 -2.54 -5.26
C ASP A 539 22.50 -2.77 -5.23
N LEU A 540 21.71 -1.70 -5.31
CA LEU A 540 20.27 -1.79 -5.24
C LEU A 540 19.71 -2.41 -6.54
N ILE A 541 19.08 -3.56 -6.41
CA ILE A 541 18.28 -4.15 -7.49
C ILE A 541 16.89 -3.56 -7.45
N VAL A 542 16.52 -2.86 -8.51
CA VAL A 542 15.18 -2.28 -8.67
C VAL A 542 14.26 -3.35 -9.26
N ASP A 543 13.50 -4.02 -8.41
CA ASP A 543 12.59 -5.11 -8.79
C ASP A 543 11.17 -4.62 -9.11
N ARG A 544 10.84 -3.36 -8.76
CA ARG A 544 9.50 -2.76 -8.90
C ARG A 544 9.57 -1.26 -9.15
N PRO A 545 8.52 -0.68 -9.79
CA PRO A 545 8.48 0.76 -10.06
C PRO A 545 7.99 1.61 -8.88
N HIS A 546 7.59 1.03 -7.76
CA HIS A 546 7.01 1.71 -6.59
C HIS A 546 5.81 2.61 -6.92
N SER A 547 4.97 2.14 -7.85
CA SER A 547 3.65 2.65 -8.19
C SER A 547 2.85 1.54 -8.84
N MET A 548 1.70 1.18 -8.28
CA MET A 548 0.86 0.12 -8.83
C MET A 548 0.42 0.42 -10.27
N TYR A 549 0.15 1.69 -10.59
CA TYR A 549 -0.27 2.08 -11.94
C TYR A 549 0.85 1.86 -12.97
N ILE A 550 2.08 2.27 -12.64
CA ILE A 550 3.24 2.04 -13.50
C ILE A 550 3.55 0.55 -13.59
N GLN A 551 3.45 -0.18 -12.48
CA GLN A 551 3.63 -1.63 -12.43
C GLN A 551 2.62 -2.34 -13.35
N MET A 552 1.34 -1.96 -13.29
CA MET A 552 0.28 -2.52 -14.13
C MET A 552 0.47 -2.15 -15.61
N ALA A 553 0.81 -0.89 -15.90
CA ALA A 553 1.09 -0.43 -17.27
C ALA A 553 2.26 -1.20 -17.88
N PHE A 554 3.30 -1.49 -17.11
CA PHE A 554 4.46 -2.26 -17.55
C PHE A 554 4.13 -3.76 -17.69
N SER A 555 3.50 -4.35 -16.66
CA SER A 555 3.30 -5.80 -16.57
C SER A 555 2.13 -6.32 -17.41
N GLN A 556 1.04 -5.57 -17.49
CA GLN A 556 -0.23 -5.98 -18.10
C GLN A 556 -0.64 -5.11 -19.29
N GLY A 557 -0.03 -3.93 -19.41
CA GLY A 557 -0.28 -2.94 -20.47
C GLY A 557 -1.03 -1.70 -19.97
N ILE A 558 -0.83 -0.58 -20.68
CA ILE A 558 -1.49 0.71 -20.39
C ILE A 558 -3.02 0.56 -20.52
N LEU A 559 -3.49 -0.26 -21.47
CA LEU A 559 -4.92 -0.55 -21.62
C LEU A 559 -5.50 -1.21 -20.37
N CYS A 560 -4.78 -2.14 -19.74
CA CYS A 560 -5.19 -2.78 -18.48
C CYS A 560 -5.23 -1.78 -17.33
N MET A 561 -4.19 -0.97 -17.17
CA MET A 561 -4.12 0.09 -16.18
C MET A 561 -5.30 1.07 -16.32
N THR A 562 -5.59 1.49 -17.56
CA THR A 562 -6.72 2.40 -17.84
C THR A 562 -8.06 1.74 -17.50
N ALA A 563 -8.25 0.47 -17.84
CA ALA A 563 -9.47 -0.28 -17.50
C ALA A 563 -9.64 -0.40 -15.98
N TYR A 564 -8.56 -0.68 -15.24
CA TYR A 564 -8.58 -0.70 -13.78
C TYR A 564 -8.97 0.67 -13.20
N ALA A 565 -8.34 1.74 -13.66
CA ALA A 565 -8.65 3.10 -13.19
C ALA A 565 -10.11 3.48 -13.47
N VAL A 566 -10.59 3.25 -14.69
CA VAL A 566 -11.99 3.50 -15.07
C VAL A 566 -12.95 2.65 -14.23
N MET A 567 -12.62 1.40 -13.96
CA MET A 567 -13.41 0.51 -13.10
C MET A 567 -13.58 1.10 -11.70
N VAL A 568 -12.49 1.41 -11.01
CA VAL A 568 -12.53 1.93 -9.63
C VAL A 568 -13.27 3.28 -9.58
N ILE A 569 -12.94 4.21 -10.48
CA ILE A 569 -13.60 5.52 -10.55
C ILE A 569 -15.11 5.35 -10.83
N THR A 570 -15.49 4.45 -11.74
CA THR A 570 -16.91 4.22 -12.06
C THR A 570 -17.66 3.62 -10.85
N VAL A 571 -17.04 2.72 -10.10
CA VAL A 571 -17.61 2.17 -8.86
C VAL A 571 -17.83 3.29 -7.84
N ILE A 572 -16.84 4.15 -7.64
CA ILE A 572 -16.93 5.29 -6.72
C ILE A 572 -18.07 6.25 -7.15
N ILE A 573 -18.11 6.64 -8.43
CA ILE A 573 -19.14 7.56 -8.96
C ILE A 573 -20.54 6.94 -8.82
N THR A 574 -20.70 5.66 -9.17
CA THR A 574 -21.99 4.97 -9.07
C THR A 574 -22.46 4.91 -7.61
N PHE A 575 -21.53 4.60 -6.69
CA PHE A 575 -21.83 4.58 -5.26
C PHE A 575 -22.32 5.94 -4.74
N ILE A 576 -21.67 7.03 -5.15
CA ILE A 576 -22.06 8.39 -4.77
C ILE A 576 -23.43 8.76 -5.38
N LYS A 577 -23.63 8.50 -6.68
CA LYS A 577 -24.88 8.84 -7.40
C LYS A 577 -26.10 8.08 -6.89
N ASP A 578 -25.96 6.82 -6.52
CA ASP A 578 -27.04 5.99 -6.00
C ASP A 578 -27.50 6.41 -4.58
N ASN A 579 -27.05 7.57 -4.09
CA ASN A 579 -27.30 8.06 -2.73
C ASN A 579 -26.93 7.05 -1.62
N LYS A 580 -26.08 6.09 -1.93
CA LYS A 580 -25.62 5.09 -0.95
C LYS A 580 -24.77 5.73 0.16
N CYS A 581 -24.22 6.93 -0.08
CA CYS A 581 -23.56 7.75 0.94
C CYS A 581 -24.50 8.24 2.04
N LYS A 582 -25.82 8.30 1.81
CA LYS A 582 -26.80 8.57 2.88
C LYS A 582 -26.89 7.44 3.90
N ASN A 583 -26.44 6.25 3.53
CA ASN A 583 -26.30 5.15 4.48
C ASN A 583 -24.94 5.29 5.19
N ILE A 584 -24.97 5.86 6.38
CA ILE A 584 -23.81 6.15 7.22
C ILE A 584 -22.89 4.92 7.41
N ASN A 585 -23.46 3.71 7.42
CA ASN A 585 -22.70 2.45 7.58
C ASN A 585 -21.83 2.08 6.36
N LYS A 586 -22.04 2.73 5.21
CA LYS A 586 -21.23 2.52 4.01
C LYS A 586 -20.15 3.57 3.82
N LEU A 587 -20.18 4.64 4.59
CA LEU A 587 -19.23 5.73 4.52
C LEU A 587 -17.78 5.27 4.69
N PRO A 588 -17.41 4.45 5.69
CA PRO A 588 -16.02 4.05 5.86
C PRO A 588 -15.50 3.23 4.68
N VAL A 589 -16.36 2.46 4.00
CA VAL A 589 -15.96 1.62 2.86
C VAL A 589 -15.49 2.48 1.68
N ILE A 590 -16.26 3.52 1.33
CA ILE A 590 -15.91 4.39 0.20
C ILE A 590 -14.67 5.23 0.51
N ILE A 591 -14.53 5.71 1.75
CA ILE A 591 -13.35 6.49 2.17
C ILE A 591 -12.10 5.60 2.12
N ALA A 592 -12.15 4.36 2.64
CA ALA A 592 -11.06 3.40 2.57
C ALA A 592 -10.64 3.08 1.12
N VAL A 593 -11.61 2.91 0.21
CA VAL A 593 -11.32 2.67 -1.22
C VAL A 593 -10.62 3.87 -1.85
N ILE A 594 -11.07 5.10 -1.57
CA ILE A 594 -10.45 6.32 -2.09
C ILE A 594 -9.02 6.49 -1.53
N GLY A 595 -8.85 6.32 -0.22
CA GLY A 595 -7.53 6.44 0.44
C GLY A 595 -6.52 5.44 -0.11
N PHE A 596 -6.91 4.18 -0.23
CA PHE A 596 -6.04 3.15 -0.80
C PHE A 596 -5.72 3.41 -2.28
N TYR A 597 -6.71 3.82 -3.09
CA TYR A 597 -6.52 4.17 -4.51
C TYR A 597 -5.52 5.32 -4.70
N ILE A 598 -5.49 6.28 -3.76
CA ILE A 598 -4.47 7.35 -3.75
C ILE A 598 -3.11 6.79 -3.32
N MET A 599 -3.07 5.88 -2.33
CA MET A 599 -1.81 5.28 -1.87
C MET A 599 -1.11 4.46 -2.96
N GLU A 600 -1.87 3.82 -3.86
CA GLU A 600 -1.35 3.06 -5.00
C GLU A 600 -0.55 3.89 -6.01
N LEU A 601 -0.65 5.22 -5.99
CA LEU A 601 0.21 6.10 -6.81
C LEU A 601 1.70 5.94 -6.46
N ILE A 602 1.98 5.66 -5.20
CA ILE A 602 3.34 5.60 -4.64
C ILE A 602 3.68 4.27 -3.97
N THR A 603 2.83 3.28 -4.08
CA THR A 603 3.06 1.92 -3.60
C THR A 603 2.84 0.92 -4.71
N ASP A 604 3.61 -0.16 -4.69
CA ASP A 604 3.42 -1.28 -5.61
C ASP A 604 2.21 -2.13 -5.22
N SER A 605 1.72 -2.90 -6.18
CA SER A 605 0.88 -4.04 -5.88
C SER A 605 1.61 -5.02 -4.97
N SER A 606 0.92 -5.49 -3.94
CA SER A 606 1.43 -6.53 -3.06
C SER A 606 0.32 -7.48 -2.64
N VAL A 607 0.58 -8.75 -2.78
CA VAL A 607 -0.33 -9.80 -2.32
C VAL A 607 -0.59 -9.74 -0.81
N THR A 608 0.22 -9.01 -0.05
CA THR A 608 0.02 -8.86 1.38
C THR A 608 -1.18 -7.98 1.74
N VAL A 609 -1.60 -7.08 0.84
CA VAL A 609 -2.68 -6.11 1.08
C VAL A 609 -3.76 -6.11 -0.01
N ASN A 610 -3.38 -6.26 -1.27
CA ASN A 610 -4.31 -6.12 -2.41
C ASN A 610 -5.54 -7.04 -2.33
N PRO A 611 -5.48 -8.31 -1.89
CA PRO A 611 -6.67 -9.12 -1.75
C PRO A 611 -7.74 -8.49 -0.85
N ILE A 612 -7.30 -7.75 0.19
CA ILE A 612 -8.20 -7.05 1.12
C ILE A 612 -8.84 -5.85 0.42
N PHE A 613 -8.05 -5.06 -0.31
CA PHE A 613 -8.57 -3.94 -1.09
C PHE A 613 -9.64 -4.40 -2.11
N TRP A 614 -9.36 -5.46 -2.88
CA TRP A 614 -10.32 -6.00 -3.84
C TRP A 614 -11.58 -6.55 -3.15
N ALA A 615 -11.45 -7.13 -1.96
CA ALA A 615 -12.59 -7.52 -1.14
C ALA A 615 -13.42 -6.30 -0.69
N VAL A 616 -12.77 -5.23 -0.22
CA VAL A 616 -13.43 -3.97 0.17
C VAL A 616 -14.11 -3.30 -1.02
N LEU A 617 -13.47 -3.31 -2.21
CA LEU A 617 -14.08 -2.82 -3.45
C LEU A 617 -15.36 -3.60 -3.79
N GLY A 618 -15.39 -4.91 -3.56
CA GLY A 618 -16.58 -5.76 -3.71
C GLY A 618 -17.75 -5.38 -2.79
N LEU A 619 -17.49 -4.78 -1.62
CA LEU A 619 -18.55 -4.33 -0.69
C LEU A 619 -19.36 -3.14 -1.21
N ILE A 620 -18.76 -2.28 -2.06
CA ILE A 620 -19.41 -1.07 -2.61
C ILE A 620 -20.02 -1.28 -3.99
N MET A 621 -19.64 -2.33 -4.70
CA MET A 621 -20.24 -2.73 -5.97
C MET A 621 -21.66 -3.27 -5.79
#